data_be07c4d86579e0c7d0e4f6272eb0c191
#
_entry.id   be07c4d86579e0c7d0e4f6272eb0c191
#
_cell.length_a   1.000
_cell.length_b   1.000
_cell.length_c   1.000
_cell.angle_alpha   90.00
_cell.angle_beta   90.00
_cell.angle_gamma   90.00
#
_symmetry.space_group_name_H-M   'P 1'
#
loop_
_entity.id
_entity.type
_entity.pdbx_description
1 polymer ?
#
loop_
_entity_poly.entity_id
_entity_poly.type
_entity_poly.pdbx_seq_one_letter_code
_entity_poly.pdbx_strand_id
1 'polypeptide(L)'
;MKIKSLLVTAAAGAMVAGAAAADPVNLRIQTHHAAETPLGRHITQWADDVNVMSGGDITVEMFFSSSVVGSVETWDAAVNGILDCDATGAAYQTGKNPAFQFLGDIMGGYDTPWQQYSWLYQGGGYDDAQELYNSYNMQLIGWSLFGQESMSSSRPIAGPADLVGWKFRSPPGMETEIFEKLGASPIVMDFTDIFTALETGVIDGADASALANNVAMGLYDIVGHASFPGFHSMPSDHLACNKDVWDGLTEQQQRIMEVAWQKLSLQLTLYMDVANAEAAAQLTADGIVLHDWSAADRAMFRSMAQEAWADWATRSPEAAALVDSHVEYMTVLGLIN
;
A
#
# COMPACT_ATOMS: atom_id res chain seq x y z
N MET A 1 41.84 -50.07 -61.42
CA MET A 1 42.16 -49.25 -60.25
C MET A 1 40.82 -48.71 -59.68
N LYS A 2 40.30 -49.29 -58.56
CA LYS A 2 38.99 -48.96 -58.00
C LYS A 2 39.21 -48.06 -56.78
N ILE A 3 38.76 -46.81 -56.83
CA ILE A 3 38.84 -45.83 -55.76
C ILE A 3 37.57 -46.09 -54.87
N LYS A 4 37.83 -46.44 -53.59
CA LYS A 4 36.78 -46.57 -52.60
C LYS A 4 36.61 -45.18 -51.92
N SER A 5 35.43 -44.60 -52.11
CA SER A 5 35.01 -43.39 -51.36
C SER A 5 34.63 -43.76 -49.92
N LEU A 6 35.33 -43.19 -48.95
CA LEU A 6 34.89 -43.25 -47.53
C LEU A 6 33.92 -42.08 -47.26
N LEU A 7 32.70 -42.41 -46.92
CA LEU A 7 31.72 -41.47 -46.36
C LEU A 7 32.01 -41.33 -44.86
N VAL A 8 32.43 -40.16 -44.45
CA VAL A 8 32.52 -39.79 -43.03
C VAL A 8 31.19 -39.14 -42.63
N THR A 9 30.39 -39.85 -41.86
CA THR A 9 29.17 -39.30 -41.27
C THR A 9 29.51 -38.57 -39.99
N ALA A 10 29.47 -37.23 -40.01
CA ALA A 10 29.60 -36.40 -38.83
C ALA A 10 28.25 -36.36 -38.10
N ALA A 11 28.13 -37.02 -36.96
CA ALA A 11 26.98 -36.91 -36.08
C ALA A 11 27.15 -35.59 -35.29
N ALA A 12 26.39 -34.57 -35.65
CA ALA A 12 26.23 -33.37 -34.83
C ALA A 12 25.36 -33.69 -33.63
N GLY A 13 25.99 -33.93 -32.47
CA GLY A 13 25.29 -34.00 -31.19
C GLY A 13 24.81 -32.60 -30.81
N ALA A 14 23.53 -32.33 -30.92
CA ALA A 14 22.90 -31.16 -30.30
C ALA A 14 22.93 -31.35 -28.78
N MET A 15 23.85 -30.66 -28.09
CA MET A 15 23.74 -30.48 -26.64
C MET A 15 22.52 -29.58 -26.38
N VAL A 16 21.40 -30.16 -26.00
CA VAL A 16 20.35 -29.42 -25.34
C VAL A 16 20.89 -29.08 -23.96
N ALA A 17 21.39 -27.85 -23.79
CA ALA A 17 21.60 -27.30 -22.46
C ALA A 17 20.21 -27.27 -21.78
N GLY A 18 19.90 -28.27 -20.95
CA GLY A 18 18.76 -28.19 -20.06
C GLY A 18 18.95 -26.96 -19.19
N ALA A 19 18.05 -25.99 -19.29
CA ALA A 19 17.93 -24.96 -18.28
C ALA A 19 17.78 -25.70 -16.94
N ALA A 20 18.69 -25.48 -16.02
CA ALA A 20 18.49 -25.97 -14.65
C ALA A 20 17.19 -25.35 -14.17
N ALA A 21 16.18 -26.16 -13.92
CA ALA A 21 14.97 -25.70 -13.26
C ALA A 21 15.41 -25.16 -11.89
N ALA A 22 14.99 -23.94 -11.55
CA ALA A 22 15.18 -23.43 -10.20
C ALA A 22 14.41 -24.35 -9.22
N ASP A 23 14.90 -24.48 -7.99
CA ASP A 23 14.14 -25.18 -6.96
C ASP A 23 12.83 -24.42 -6.70
N PRO A 24 11.69 -25.12 -6.53
CA PRO A 24 10.42 -24.48 -6.21
C PRO A 24 10.51 -23.67 -4.91
N VAL A 25 9.96 -22.47 -4.91
CA VAL A 25 9.99 -21.53 -3.78
C VAL A 25 8.58 -21.37 -3.22
N ASN A 26 8.44 -21.47 -1.89
CA ASN A 26 7.21 -21.10 -1.20
C ASN A 26 7.45 -19.82 -0.40
N LEU A 27 6.71 -18.75 -0.72
CA LEU A 27 6.83 -17.43 -0.08
C LEU A 27 5.72 -17.26 0.94
N ARG A 28 6.09 -16.97 2.18
CA ARG A 28 5.17 -16.66 3.30
C ARG A 28 4.99 -15.15 3.37
N ILE A 29 3.79 -14.68 3.09
CA ILE A 29 3.49 -13.25 2.95
C ILE A 29 2.31 -12.89 3.82
N GLN A 30 2.42 -11.83 4.63
CA GLN A 30 1.31 -11.34 5.44
C GLN A 30 0.81 -9.99 4.94
N THR A 31 -0.52 -9.84 4.99
CA THR A 31 -1.21 -8.55 4.88
C THR A 31 -2.13 -8.32 6.09
N HIS A 32 -2.38 -7.04 6.40
CA HIS A 32 -3.35 -6.67 7.42
C HIS A 32 -4.80 -6.73 6.92
N HIS A 33 -5.01 -6.78 5.61
CA HIS A 33 -6.35 -6.90 5.03
C HIS A 33 -6.94 -8.30 5.20
N ALA A 34 -8.26 -8.36 5.37
CA ALA A 34 -8.99 -9.63 5.36
C ALA A 34 -9.16 -10.14 3.91
N ALA A 35 -9.23 -11.44 3.73
CA ALA A 35 -9.26 -12.08 2.41
C ALA A 35 -10.47 -11.65 1.55
N GLU A 36 -11.61 -11.35 2.18
CA GLU A 36 -12.87 -10.93 1.56
C GLU A 36 -12.90 -9.46 1.14
N THR A 37 -11.96 -8.63 1.64
CA THR A 37 -11.87 -7.22 1.23
C THR A 37 -11.45 -7.07 -0.23
N PRO A 38 -11.69 -5.90 -0.85
CA PRO A 38 -11.22 -5.65 -2.21
C PRO A 38 -9.73 -5.99 -2.42
N LEU A 39 -8.85 -5.51 -1.54
CA LEU A 39 -7.43 -5.82 -1.67
C LEU A 39 -7.13 -7.29 -1.40
N GLY A 40 -7.74 -7.89 -0.36
CA GLY A 40 -7.54 -9.31 -0.05
C GLY A 40 -7.84 -10.23 -1.24
N ARG A 41 -8.94 -9.96 -1.96
CA ARG A 41 -9.27 -10.70 -3.19
C ARG A 41 -8.25 -10.48 -4.30
N HIS A 42 -7.74 -9.25 -4.48
CA HIS A 42 -6.73 -8.97 -5.50
C HIS A 42 -5.38 -9.61 -5.15
N ILE A 43 -5.00 -9.63 -3.87
CA ILE A 43 -3.79 -10.34 -3.41
C ILE A 43 -3.93 -11.85 -3.62
N THR A 44 -5.09 -12.44 -3.33
CA THR A 44 -5.35 -13.86 -3.61
C THR A 44 -5.19 -14.15 -5.10
N GLN A 45 -5.77 -13.31 -5.98
CA GLN A 45 -5.61 -13.47 -7.42
C GLN A 45 -4.16 -13.28 -7.88
N TRP A 46 -3.42 -12.36 -7.25
CA TRP A 46 -1.99 -12.18 -7.54
C TRP A 46 -1.18 -13.43 -7.19
N ALA A 47 -1.45 -14.05 -6.05
CA ALA A 47 -0.78 -15.29 -5.66
C ALA A 47 -1.04 -16.43 -6.66
N ASP A 48 -2.28 -16.53 -7.16
CA ASP A 48 -2.66 -17.47 -8.21
C ASP A 48 -1.94 -17.16 -9.54
N ASP A 49 -1.88 -15.88 -9.94
CA ASP A 49 -1.19 -15.44 -11.16
C ASP A 49 0.31 -15.78 -11.09
N VAL A 50 0.97 -15.53 -9.94
CA VAL A 50 2.37 -15.88 -9.72
C VAL A 50 2.60 -17.37 -9.88
N ASN A 51 1.74 -18.20 -9.27
CA ASN A 51 1.83 -19.65 -9.38
C ASN A 51 1.66 -20.13 -10.83
N VAL A 52 0.64 -19.62 -11.54
CA VAL A 52 0.38 -19.98 -12.94
C VAL A 52 1.51 -19.52 -13.86
N MET A 53 1.98 -18.26 -13.72
CA MET A 53 3.02 -17.68 -14.58
C MET A 53 4.38 -18.35 -14.36
N SER A 54 4.67 -18.81 -13.14
CA SER A 54 5.89 -19.54 -12.82
C SER A 54 5.82 -21.03 -13.20
N GLY A 55 4.65 -21.53 -13.62
CA GLY A 55 4.46 -22.97 -13.86
C GLY A 55 4.51 -23.81 -12.58
N GLY A 56 4.27 -23.21 -11.43
CA GLY A 56 4.32 -23.83 -10.11
C GLY A 56 5.69 -23.71 -9.41
N ASP A 57 6.67 -23.05 -10.04
CA ASP A 57 7.99 -22.84 -9.42
C ASP A 57 7.94 -21.84 -8.25
N ILE A 58 6.92 -20.97 -8.20
CA ILE A 58 6.64 -20.10 -7.05
C ILE A 58 5.24 -20.40 -6.55
N THR A 59 5.15 -20.68 -5.25
CA THR A 59 3.88 -20.71 -4.51
C THR A 59 3.89 -19.63 -3.44
N VAL A 60 2.72 -19.10 -3.10
CA VAL A 60 2.56 -18.06 -2.10
C VAL A 60 1.60 -18.55 -1.04
N GLU A 61 2.07 -18.58 0.20
CA GLU A 61 1.25 -18.79 1.39
C GLU A 61 0.88 -17.43 1.98
N MET A 62 -0.40 -17.03 1.78
CA MET A 62 -0.90 -15.74 2.27
C MET A 62 -1.46 -15.84 3.67
N PHE A 63 -1.03 -14.94 4.55
CA PHE A 63 -1.56 -14.72 5.89
C PHE A 63 -2.35 -13.41 5.89
N PHE A 64 -3.67 -13.52 6.01
CA PHE A 64 -4.58 -12.38 6.03
C PHE A 64 -4.87 -11.92 7.47
N SER A 65 -5.39 -10.68 7.61
CA SER A 65 -5.84 -10.11 8.88
C SER A 65 -4.76 -10.17 9.97
N SER A 66 -3.50 -9.95 9.61
CA SER A 66 -2.35 -9.96 10.55
C SER A 66 -2.30 -11.22 11.43
N SER A 67 -2.56 -12.40 10.83
CA SER A 67 -2.73 -13.66 11.58
C SER A 67 -1.44 -14.25 12.14
N VAL A 68 -0.26 -13.75 11.76
CA VAL A 68 1.05 -14.19 12.27
C VAL A 68 1.57 -13.23 13.33
N VAL A 69 1.61 -11.93 13.02
CA VAL A 69 2.04 -10.83 13.91
C VAL A 69 1.13 -9.63 13.70
N GLY A 70 1.14 -8.64 14.60
CA GLY A 70 0.40 -7.38 14.40
C GLY A 70 0.82 -6.66 13.12
N SER A 71 -0.06 -5.80 12.60
CA SER A 71 0.13 -5.13 11.30
C SER A 71 1.46 -4.38 11.21
N VAL A 72 1.80 -3.61 12.24
CA VAL A 72 3.04 -2.82 12.29
C VAL A 72 4.31 -3.66 12.48
N GLU A 73 4.16 -4.93 12.88
CA GLU A 73 5.27 -5.86 13.13
C GLU A 73 5.60 -6.72 11.91
N THR A 74 4.77 -6.67 10.86
CA THR A 74 4.92 -7.52 9.64
C THR A 74 6.27 -7.30 8.96
N TRP A 75 6.72 -6.05 8.88
CA TRP A 75 8.04 -5.71 8.35
C TRP A 75 9.17 -6.41 9.10
N ASP A 76 9.18 -6.33 10.43
CA ASP A 76 10.22 -6.96 11.25
C ASP A 76 10.16 -8.48 11.17
N ALA A 77 8.96 -9.05 11.04
CA ALA A 77 8.79 -10.48 10.82
C ALA A 77 9.41 -10.91 9.48
N ALA A 78 9.30 -10.11 8.42
CA ALA A 78 9.96 -10.36 7.14
C ALA A 78 11.48 -10.18 7.21
N VAL A 79 11.97 -9.09 7.82
CA VAL A 79 13.42 -8.87 8.04
C VAL A 79 14.06 -10.02 8.80
N ASN A 80 13.37 -10.57 9.82
CA ASN A 80 13.87 -11.64 10.66
C ASN A 80 13.59 -13.07 10.12
N GLY A 81 12.97 -13.21 8.94
CA GLY A 81 12.72 -14.51 8.30
C GLY A 81 11.59 -15.34 8.93
N ILE A 82 10.74 -14.73 9.76
CA ILE A 82 9.46 -15.34 10.21
C ILE A 82 8.49 -15.40 9.04
N LEU A 83 8.43 -14.30 8.28
CA LEU A 83 7.79 -14.17 6.97
C LEU A 83 8.87 -13.98 5.91
N ASP A 84 8.52 -14.13 4.64
CA ASP A 84 9.42 -13.86 3.53
C ASP A 84 9.16 -12.46 2.93
N CYS A 85 7.90 -11.98 2.98
CA CYS A 85 7.54 -10.65 2.52
C CYS A 85 6.47 -10.01 3.43
N ASP A 86 6.44 -8.68 3.38
CA ASP A 86 5.47 -7.79 3.98
C ASP A 86 4.56 -7.21 2.87
N ALA A 87 3.24 -7.33 3.03
CA ALA A 87 2.24 -6.72 2.16
C ALA A 87 1.31 -5.80 2.99
N THR A 88 1.92 -4.78 3.64
CA THR A 88 1.23 -3.78 4.47
C THR A 88 1.60 -2.35 4.06
N GLY A 89 1.31 -1.35 4.89
CA GLY A 89 1.60 0.06 4.61
C GLY A 89 3.03 0.44 4.98
N ALA A 90 3.77 1.09 4.06
CA ALA A 90 5.11 1.59 4.32
C ALA A 90 5.14 2.58 5.50
N ALA A 91 4.08 3.40 5.66
CA ALA A 91 3.97 4.35 6.76
C ALA A 91 4.01 3.71 8.16
N TYR A 92 3.75 2.41 8.29
CA TYR A 92 3.89 1.70 9.57
C TYR A 92 5.35 1.67 10.08
N GLN A 93 6.32 1.94 9.21
CA GLN A 93 7.74 1.93 9.54
C GLN A 93 8.32 3.31 9.90
N THR A 94 7.47 4.33 10.08
CA THR A 94 7.87 5.70 10.47
C THR A 94 8.68 5.77 11.77
N GLY A 95 8.47 4.82 12.68
CA GLY A 95 9.26 4.69 13.90
C GLY A 95 10.72 4.26 13.66
N LYS A 96 11.03 3.65 12.49
CA LYS A 96 12.39 3.27 12.10
C LYS A 96 13.09 4.42 11.37
N ASN A 97 12.40 5.01 10.40
CA ASN A 97 12.86 6.19 9.68
C ASN A 97 11.65 7.03 9.26
N PRO A 98 11.62 8.35 9.58
CA PRO A 98 10.55 9.24 9.17
C PRO A 98 10.28 9.26 7.64
N ALA A 99 11.26 8.91 6.83
CA ALA A 99 11.14 8.82 5.38
C ALA A 99 10.06 7.83 4.90
N PHE A 100 9.80 6.77 5.67
CA PHE A 100 8.74 5.81 5.34
C PHE A 100 7.34 6.44 5.28
N GLN A 101 7.11 7.55 5.99
CA GLN A 101 5.88 8.31 5.86
C GLN A 101 5.60 8.72 4.41
N PHE A 102 6.62 9.24 3.73
CA PHE A 102 6.49 9.79 2.38
C PHE A 102 6.46 8.71 1.28
N LEU A 103 6.88 7.50 1.61
CA LEU A 103 6.71 6.33 0.74
C LEU A 103 5.34 5.66 0.94
N GLY A 104 4.77 5.77 2.14
CA GLY A 104 3.44 5.24 2.45
C GLY A 104 2.32 6.21 2.12
N ASP A 105 2.42 7.45 2.61
CA ASP A 105 1.39 8.47 2.41
C ASP A 105 1.96 9.89 2.58
N ILE A 106 1.87 10.68 1.52
CA ILE A 106 2.09 12.14 1.59
C ILE A 106 0.73 12.83 1.75
N MET A 107 0.22 12.84 2.99
CA MET A 107 -1.11 13.34 3.33
C MET A 107 -1.42 14.69 2.69
N GLY A 108 -2.62 14.81 2.07
CA GLY A 108 -3.03 16.01 1.35
C GLY A 108 -2.22 16.32 0.09
N GLY A 109 -1.37 15.41 -0.38
CA GLY A 109 -0.51 15.59 -1.55
C GLY A 109 -1.23 15.46 -2.88
N TYR A 110 -1.37 14.25 -3.37
CA TYR A 110 -1.97 13.95 -4.67
C TYR A 110 -3.49 13.91 -4.62
N ASP A 111 -4.14 14.30 -5.73
CA ASP A 111 -5.60 14.26 -5.85
C ASP A 111 -6.11 12.91 -6.38
N THR A 112 -5.27 12.15 -7.10
CA THR A 112 -5.63 10.87 -7.70
C THR A 112 -4.52 9.84 -7.58
N PRO A 113 -4.85 8.53 -7.53
CA PRO A 113 -3.85 7.46 -7.52
C PRO A 113 -2.89 7.51 -8.70
N TRP A 114 -3.37 7.96 -9.87
CA TRP A 114 -2.58 8.04 -11.10
C TRP A 114 -1.44 9.06 -10.98
N GLN A 115 -1.67 10.18 -10.29
CA GLN A 115 -0.63 11.17 -10.02
C GLN A 115 0.45 10.59 -9.09
N GLN A 116 0.06 9.88 -8.04
CA GLN A 116 1.00 9.25 -7.12
C GLN A 116 1.77 8.10 -7.79
N TYR A 117 1.10 7.24 -8.58
CA TYR A 117 1.81 6.23 -9.39
C TYR A 117 2.79 6.85 -10.37
N SER A 118 2.43 7.99 -10.97
CA SER A 118 3.35 8.65 -11.89
C SER A 118 4.61 9.17 -11.19
N TRP A 119 4.52 9.65 -9.95
CA TRP A 119 5.69 9.95 -9.14
C TRP A 119 6.49 8.70 -8.81
N LEU A 120 5.82 7.65 -8.30
CA LEU A 120 6.46 6.41 -7.93
C LEU A 120 7.29 5.78 -9.06
N TYR A 121 6.74 5.75 -10.29
CA TYR A 121 7.35 5.02 -11.40
C TYR A 121 8.03 5.91 -12.45
N GLN A 122 7.83 7.24 -12.44
CA GLN A 122 8.39 8.17 -13.42
C GLN A 122 9.07 9.39 -12.77
N GLY A 123 8.74 9.68 -11.51
CA GLY A 123 9.27 10.82 -10.77
C GLY A 123 10.47 10.50 -9.88
N GLY A 124 11.03 9.27 -9.95
CA GLY A 124 12.18 8.86 -9.13
C GLY A 124 11.80 8.14 -7.83
N GLY A 125 10.52 8.18 -7.41
CA GLY A 125 10.08 7.62 -6.14
C GLY A 125 10.40 6.14 -5.94
N TYR A 126 10.45 5.33 -7.04
CA TYR A 126 10.84 3.92 -6.95
C TYR A 126 12.31 3.75 -6.57
N ASP A 127 13.19 4.52 -7.18
CA ASP A 127 14.64 4.42 -6.93
C ASP A 127 14.98 4.89 -5.51
N ASP A 128 14.38 6.01 -5.05
CA ASP A 128 14.53 6.53 -3.70
C ASP A 128 14.03 5.52 -2.65
N ALA A 129 12.87 4.89 -2.91
CA ALA A 129 12.33 3.86 -2.06
C ALA A 129 13.23 2.63 -1.99
N GLN A 130 13.75 2.18 -3.12
CA GLN A 130 14.63 1.01 -3.19
C GLN A 130 15.88 1.19 -2.33
N GLU A 131 16.50 2.38 -2.38
CA GLU A 131 17.66 2.69 -1.55
C GLU A 131 17.31 2.60 -0.06
N LEU A 132 16.19 3.19 0.37
CA LEU A 132 15.75 3.14 1.76
C LEU A 132 15.43 1.70 2.19
N TYR A 133 14.65 0.94 1.41
CA TYR A 133 14.28 -0.44 1.74
C TYR A 133 15.49 -1.35 1.85
N ASN A 134 16.44 -1.24 0.91
CA ASN A 134 17.66 -2.03 0.91
C ASN A 134 18.53 -1.76 2.14
N SER A 135 18.49 -0.54 2.70
CA SER A 135 19.22 -0.23 3.93
C SER A 135 18.69 -0.99 5.16
N TYR A 136 17.48 -1.54 5.07
CA TYR A 136 16.83 -2.38 6.08
C TYR A 136 16.75 -3.87 5.69
N ASN A 137 17.55 -4.32 4.74
CA ASN A 137 17.53 -5.69 4.20
C ASN A 137 16.17 -6.10 3.61
N MET A 138 15.44 -5.14 3.04
CA MET A 138 14.18 -5.38 2.33
C MET A 138 14.30 -4.94 0.88
N GLN A 139 13.61 -5.66 -0.01
CA GLN A 139 13.51 -5.37 -1.43
C GLN A 139 12.06 -4.98 -1.73
N LEU A 140 11.87 -3.76 -2.22
CA LEU A 140 10.56 -3.33 -2.69
C LEU A 140 10.24 -3.98 -4.05
N ILE A 141 9.04 -4.58 -4.15
CA ILE A 141 8.53 -5.18 -5.38
C ILE A 141 7.59 -4.21 -6.10
N GLY A 142 6.76 -3.49 -5.35
CA GLY A 142 5.86 -2.48 -5.87
C GLY A 142 4.84 -2.00 -4.85
N TRP A 143 3.98 -1.09 -5.31
CA TRP A 143 2.91 -0.50 -4.51
C TRP A 143 1.53 -0.85 -5.06
N SER A 144 0.52 -0.73 -4.18
CA SER A 144 -0.90 -0.74 -4.53
C SER A 144 -1.61 0.43 -3.86
N LEU A 145 -2.50 1.11 -4.61
CA LEU A 145 -3.25 2.27 -4.15
C LEU A 145 -4.75 2.02 -4.32
N PHE A 146 -5.53 2.36 -3.30
CA PHE A 146 -7.01 2.19 -3.29
C PHE A 146 -7.76 3.48 -3.67
N GLY A 147 -7.04 4.58 -3.87
CA GLY A 147 -7.61 5.92 -3.96
C GLY A 147 -7.63 6.63 -2.61
N GLN A 148 -8.32 7.76 -2.55
CA GLN A 148 -8.45 8.55 -1.34
C GLN A 148 -9.20 7.78 -0.24
N GLU A 149 -8.71 7.86 0.99
CA GLU A 149 -9.36 7.27 2.15
C GLU A 149 -10.61 8.05 2.57
N SER A 150 -11.50 7.33 3.24
CA SER A 150 -12.73 7.86 3.81
C SER A 150 -12.70 7.66 5.32
N MET A 151 -12.75 8.74 6.08
CA MET A 151 -12.94 8.66 7.53
C MET A 151 -14.34 8.10 7.82
N SER A 152 -14.43 7.15 8.75
CA SER A 152 -15.69 6.58 9.23
C SER A 152 -15.96 7.12 10.63
N SER A 153 -17.23 7.52 10.96
CA SER A 153 -17.52 8.19 12.24
C SER A 153 -18.93 7.91 12.76
N SER A 154 -19.06 7.82 14.07
CA SER A 154 -20.34 7.74 14.79
C SER A 154 -21.06 9.11 14.90
N ARG A 155 -20.37 10.21 14.59
CA ARG A 155 -20.88 11.58 14.60
C ARG A 155 -20.54 12.32 13.31
N PRO A 156 -21.22 13.44 13.00
CA PRO A 156 -20.89 14.24 11.84
C PRO A 156 -19.41 14.66 11.80
N ILE A 157 -18.83 14.66 10.59
CA ILE A 157 -17.46 15.09 10.28
C ILE A 157 -17.47 15.96 9.02
N ALA A 158 -18.39 16.95 8.97
CA ALA A 158 -18.62 17.77 7.80
C ALA A 158 -17.58 18.88 7.57
N GLY A 159 -16.70 19.11 8.55
CA GLY A 159 -15.64 20.09 8.45
C GLY A 159 -14.74 20.08 9.67
N PRO A 160 -13.69 20.94 9.69
CA PRO A 160 -12.68 20.95 10.76
C PRO A 160 -13.25 21.15 12.17
N ALA A 161 -14.32 21.93 12.31
CA ALA A 161 -14.95 22.18 13.59
C ALA A 161 -15.53 20.91 14.25
N ASP A 162 -15.93 19.94 13.44
CA ASP A 162 -16.48 18.68 13.93
C ASP A 162 -15.39 17.73 14.46
N LEU A 163 -14.13 17.98 14.12
CA LEU A 163 -13.02 17.16 14.58
C LEU A 163 -12.60 17.44 16.02
N VAL A 164 -13.03 18.57 16.61
CA VAL A 164 -12.66 18.92 18.00
C VAL A 164 -13.15 17.84 18.97
N GLY A 165 -12.19 17.22 19.70
CA GLY A 165 -12.45 16.13 20.63
C GLY A 165 -12.91 14.82 19.98
N TRP A 166 -12.79 14.66 18.65
CA TRP A 166 -13.09 13.42 17.96
C TRP A 166 -12.02 12.37 18.26
N LYS A 167 -12.42 11.32 18.93
CA LYS A 167 -11.55 10.18 19.22
C LYS A 167 -11.59 9.23 18.04
N PHE A 168 -10.50 9.10 17.35
CA PHE A 168 -10.46 8.24 16.17
C PHE A 168 -9.18 7.41 16.11
N ARG A 169 -9.27 6.26 15.45
CA ARG A 169 -8.08 5.50 15.10
C ARG A 169 -7.31 6.22 14.02
N SER A 170 -6.05 6.44 14.28
CA SER A 170 -5.06 6.88 13.31
C SER A 170 -3.98 5.81 13.13
N PRO A 171 -3.42 5.60 11.92
CA PRO A 171 -2.17 4.87 11.79
C PRO A 171 -1.03 5.61 12.51
N PRO A 172 0.09 4.95 12.81
CA PRO A 172 1.28 5.66 13.29
C PRO A 172 1.78 6.59 12.19
N GLY A 173 2.23 7.80 12.57
CA GLY A 173 2.84 8.73 11.65
C GLY A 173 2.30 10.15 11.68
N MET A 174 2.44 10.85 10.56
CA MET A 174 2.15 12.29 10.41
C MET A 174 0.66 12.62 10.61
N GLU A 175 -0.24 11.71 10.27
CA GLU A 175 -1.68 11.91 10.43
C GLU A 175 -2.05 12.30 11.85
N THR A 176 -1.51 11.58 12.84
CA THR A 176 -1.72 11.86 14.26
C THR A 176 -1.45 13.33 14.57
N GLU A 177 -0.31 13.87 14.11
CA GLU A 177 0.10 15.24 14.38
C GLU A 177 -0.79 16.29 13.67
N ILE A 178 -1.21 16.00 12.43
CA ILE A 178 -2.10 16.90 11.67
C ILE A 178 -3.47 16.98 12.36
N PHE A 179 -4.05 15.83 12.70
CA PHE A 179 -5.38 15.79 13.32
C PHE A 179 -5.38 16.32 14.77
N GLU A 180 -4.29 16.16 15.53
CA GLU A 180 -4.13 16.84 16.84
C GLU A 180 -4.15 18.36 16.69
N LYS A 181 -3.50 18.92 15.66
CA LYS A 181 -3.55 20.36 15.38
C LYS A 181 -4.96 20.84 15.02
N LEU A 182 -5.79 19.96 14.45
CA LEU A 182 -7.22 20.20 14.17
C LEU A 182 -8.10 20.01 15.42
N GLY A 183 -7.53 19.64 16.56
CA GLY A 183 -8.24 19.46 17.83
C GLY A 183 -8.86 18.06 18.00
N ALA A 184 -8.59 17.13 17.11
CA ALA A 184 -8.99 15.74 17.29
C ALA A 184 -8.14 15.04 18.38
N SER A 185 -8.58 13.84 18.76
CA SER A 185 -7.91 12.99 19.75
C SER A 185 -7.56 11.65 19.09
N PRO A 186 -6.51 11.58 18.28
CA PRO A 186 -6.10 10.36 17.60
C PRO A 186 -5.60 9.31 18.60
N ILE A 187 -5.90 8.06 18.30
CA ILE A 187 -5.46 6.87 19.06
C ILE A 187 -4.79 5.93 18.06
N VAL A 188 -3.50 5.76 18.20
CA VAL A 188 -2.75 4.80 17.39
C VAL A 188 -3.07 3.39 17.85
N MET A 189 -3.60 2.57 16.95
CA MET A 189 -3.89 1.16 17.21
C MET A 189 -3.74 0.32 15.94
N ASP A 190 -3.64 -0.99 16.11
CA ASP A 190 -3.54 -1.92 14.99
C ASP A 190 -4.78 -1.84 14.09
N PHE A 191 -4.58 -2.05 12.80
CA PHE A 191 -5.65 -2.00 11.80
C PHE A 191 -6.76 -3.02 12.09
N THR A 192 -6.40 -4.20 12.57
CA THR A 192 -7.34 -5.28 12.88
C THR A 192 -8.20 -5.02 14.11
N ASP A 193 -7.85 -4.04 14.96
CA ASP A 193 -8.60 -3.67 16.15
C ASP A 193 -9.72 -2.66 15.89
N ILE A 194 -9.75 -2.02 14.70
CA ILE A 194 -10.65 -0.90 14.37
C ILE A 194 -12.12 -1.26 14.61
N PHE A 195 -12.58 -2.38 14.05
CA PHE A 195 -13.98 -2.80 14.15
C PHE A 195 -14.43 -2.92 15.63
N THR A 196 -13.66 -3.66 16.42
CA THR A 196 -13.95 -3.87 17.85
C THR A 196 -13.87 -2.57 18.64
N ALA A 197 -12.93 -1.68 18.33
CA ALA A 197 -12.80 -0.40 19.00
C ALA A 197 -14.00 0.55 18.72
N LEU A 198 -14.53 0.54 17.49
CA LEU A 198 -15.76 1.24 17.13
C LEU A 198 -16.98 0.62 17.82
N GLU A 199 -17.12 -0.72 17.75
CA GLU A 199 -18.26 -1.44 18.37
C GLU A 199 -18.35 -1.22 19.88
N THR A 200 -17.21 -1.19 20.56
CA THR A 200 -17.13 -0.99 22.02
C THR A 200 -17.13 0.48 22.44
N GLY A 201 -17.07 1.42 21.48
CA GLY A 201 -17.07 2.87 21.75
C GLY A 201 -15.74 3.37 22.35
N VAL A 202 -14.64 2.66 22.18
CA VAL A 202 -13.28 3.13 22.55
C VAL A 202 -12.89 4.30 21.68
N ILE A 203 -13.29 4.28 20.40
CA ILE A 203 -13.13 5.35 19.42
C ILE A 203 -14.49 5.78 18.85
N ASP A 204 -14.60 7.04 18.44
CA ASP A 204 -15.77 7.61 17.78
C ASP A 204 -15.72 7.42 16.26
N GLY A 205 -14.55 7.13 15.72
CA GLY A 205 -14.33 6.95 14.29
C GLY A 205 -12.96 6.37 13.97
N ALA A 206 -12.69 6.20 12.68
CA ALA A 206 -11.42 5.69 12.21
C ALA A 206 -11.05 6.29 10.84
N ASP A 207 -9.77 6.55 10.67
CA ASP A 207 -9.11 6.47 9.38
C ASP A 207 -8.65 5.02 9.18
N ALA A 208 -9.07 4.42 8.08
CA ALA A 208 -8.83 3.00 7.84
C ALA A 208 -8.48 2.70 6.38
N SER A 209 -9.35 3.10 5.43
CA SER A 209 -9.16 2.82 4.01
C SER A 209 -10.16 3.62 3.15
N ALA A 210 -10.13 3.40 1.83
CA ALA A 210 -11.13 3.92 0.92
C ALA A 210 -12.54 3.36 1.22
N LEU A 211 -13.58 4.08 0.79
CA LEU A 211 -14.97 3.85 1.18
C LEU A 211 -15.45 2.39 1.00
N ALA A 212 -15.20 1.81 -0.18
CA ALA A 212 -15.63 0.43 -0.46
C ALA A 212 -14.91 -0.62 0.41
N ASN A 213 -13.67 -0.36 0.80
CA ASN A 213 -12.94 -1.24 1.71
C ASN A 213 -13.50 -1.13 3.13
N ASN A 214 -13.83 0.08 3.58
CA ASN A 214 -14.47 0.32 4.88
C ASN A 214 -15.86 -0.35 4.96
N VAL A 215 -16.62 -0.38 3.84
CA VAL A 215 -17.88 -1.17 3.74
C VAL A 215 -17.58 -2.67 3.92
N ALA A 216 -16.57 -3.19 3.23
CA ALA A 216 -16.20 -4.61 3.33
C ALA A 216 -15.69 -5.00 4.72
N MET A 217 -15.14 -4.05 5.48
CA MET A 217 -14.75 -4.22 6.89
C MET A 217 -15.94 -4.15 7.85
N GLY A 218 -17.15 -3.84 7.37
CA GLY A 218 -18.37 -3.74 8.20
C GLY A 218 -18.45 -2.46 9.06
N LEU A 219 -17.62 -1.44 8.80
CA LEU A 219 -17.57 -0.26 9.66
C LEU A 219 -18.92 0.50 9.71
N TYR A 220 -19.64 0.53 8.59
CA TYR A 220 -20.93 1.22 8.49
C TYR A 220 -22.12 0.43 9.06
N ASP A 221 -21.90 -0.79 9.55
CA ASP A 221 -22.84 -1.50 10.41
C ASP A 221 -22.87 -0.90 11.83
N ILE A 222 -21.82 -0.13 12.19
CA ILE A 222 -21.61 0.45 13.53
C ILE A 222 -21.79 1.98 13.51
N VAL A 223 -21.24 2.66 12.47
CA VAL A 223 -21.18 4.12 12.41
C VAL A 223 -22.02 4.69 11.27
N GLY A 224 -22.57 5.89 11.45
CA GLY A 224 -23.54 6.50 10.53
C GLY A 224 -22.99 7.61 9.62
N HIS A 225 -21.70 7.90 9.66
CA HIS A 225 -21.12 9.01 8.91
C HIS A 225 -19.80 8.61 8.23
N ALA A 226 -19.56 9.15 7.04
CA ALA A 226 -18.32 8.99 6.30
C ALA A 226 -17.87 10.30 5.66
N SER A 227 -16.57 10.53 5.51
CA SER A 227 -16.07 11.57 4.59
C SER A 227 -16.00 10.99 3.17
N PHE A 228 -16.72 11.60 2.22
CA PHE A 228 -16.65 11.20 0.81
C PHE A 228 -17.07 12.34 -0.11
N PRO A 229 -16.32 12.62 -1.18
CA PRO A 229 -15.02 12.06 -1.55
C PRO A 229 -13.93 12.30 -0.51
N GLY A 230 -12.98 11.35 -0.40
CA GLY A 230 -11.80 11.51 0.45
C GLY A 230 -10.88 12.66 -0.03
N PHE A 231 -9.97 13.10 0.83
CA PHE A 231 -9.07 14.23 0.50
C PHE A 231 -7.80 14.28 1.35
N HIS A 232 -7.75 13.57 2.47
CA HIS A 232 -6.73 13.75 3.50
C HIS A 232 -5.56 12.78 3.33
N SER A 233 -5.84 11.56 2.96
CA SER A 233 -4.92 10.45 2.89
C SER A 233 -5.15 9.60 1.64
N MET A 234 -4.08 9.14 1.03
CA MET A 234 -4.10 8.19 -0.09
C MET A 234 -2.89 7.27 0.03
N PRO A 235 -2.94 6.33 0.98
CA PRO A 235 -1.80 5.49 1.27
C PRO A 235 -1.50 4.53 0.14
N SER A 236 -0.21 4.18 0.04
CA SER A 236 0.29 3.09 -0.77
C SER A 236 0.69 1.94 0.15
N ASP A 237 0.03 0.79 -0.02
CA ASP A 237 0.55 -0.45 0.52
C ASP A 237 1.64 -0.98 -0.41
N HIS A 238 2.66 -1.58 0.17
CA HIS A 238 3.74 -2.18 -0.58
C HIS A 238 3.64 -3.71 -0.59
N LEU A 239 4.31 -4.33 -1.56
CA LEU A 239 4.88 -5.65 -1.42
C LEU A 239 6.38 -5.47 -1.29
N ALA A 240 6.94 -5.86 -0.16
CA ALA A 240 8.37 -5.81 0.11
C ALA A 240 8.85 -7.15 0.68
N CYS A 241 9.92 -7.71 0.13
CA CYS A 241 10.43 -9.01 0.55
C CYS A 241 11.79 -8.86 1.27
N ASN A 242 12.09 -9.79 2.17
CA ASN A 242 13.43 -9.93 2.71
C ASN A 242 14.43 -10.00 1.55
N LYS A 243 15.48 -9.18 1.60
CA LYS A 243 16.40 -9.04 0.48
C LYS A 243 17.20 -10.33 0.21
N ASP A 244 17.54 -11.08 1.23
CA ASP A 244 18.25 -12.36 1.06
C ASP A 244 17.35 -13.41 0.37
N VAL A 245 16.04 -13.40 0.69
CA VAL A 245 15.04 -14.25 -0.01
C VAL A 245 14.93 -13.81 -1.48
N TRP A 246 14.79 -12.51 -1.71
CA TRP A 246 14.68 -11.94 -3.06
C TRP A 246 15.91 -12.24 -3.93
N ASP A 247 17.11 -12.04 -3.38
CA ASP A 247 18.38 -12.29 -4.09
C ASP A 247 18.59 -13.79 -4.37
N GLY A 248 17.91 -14.67 -3.63
CA GLY A 248 17.87 -16.11 -3.90
C GLY A 248 16.97 -16.52 -5.06
N LEU A 249 16.06 -15.63 -5.51
CA LEU A 249 15.20 -15.91 -6.67
C LEU A 249 15.97 -15.74 -7.98
N THR A 250 15.59 -16.51 -8.99
CA THR A 250 16.08 -16.28 -10.36
C THR A 250 15.51 -14.98 -10.93
N GLU A 251 16.20 -14.38 -11.92
CA GLU A 251 15.69 -13.20 -12.63
C GLU A 251 14.28 -13.40 -13.20
N GLN A 252 13.96 -14.61 -13.68
CA GLN A 252 12.62 -14.93 -14.16
C GLN A 252 11.59 -14.89 -13.03
N GLN A 253 11.90 -15.48 -11.87
CA GLN A 253 11.01 -15.49 -10.71
C GLN A 253 10.77 -14.06 -10.19
N GLN A 254 11.82 -13.25 -10.07
CA GLN A 254 11.73 -11.85 -9.70
C GLN A 254 10.81 -11.08 -10.66
N ARG A 255 11.03 -11.25 -11.97
CA ARG A 255 10.22 -10.57 -12.99
C ARG A 255 8.75 -10.98 -12.96
N ILE A 256 8.45 -12.25 -12.68
CA ILE A 256 7.08 -12.73 -12.51
C ILE A 256 6.40 -12.02 -11.33
N MET A 257 7.09 -11.93 -10.18
CA MET A 257 6.58 -11.24 -9.00
C MET A 257 6.26 -9.77 -9.29
N GLU A 258 7.20 -9.03 -9.90
CA GLU A 258 7.05 -7.62 -10.24
C GLU A 258 5.90 -7.37 -11.22
N VAL A 259 5.85 -8.12 -12.32
CA VAL A 259 4.83 -7.94 -13.37
C VAL A 259 3.43 -8.30 -12.84
N ALA A 260 3.33 -9.38 -12.08
CA ALA A 260 2.07 -9.77 -11.45
C ALA A 260 1.59 -8.72 -10.45
N TRP A 261 2.50 -8.09 -9.67
CA TRP A 261 2.13 -7.01 -8.74
C TRP A 261 1.70 -5.74 -9.47
N GLN A 262 2.35 -5.37 -10.56
CA GLN A 262 1.91 -4.24 -11.40
C GLN A 262 0.51 -4.48 -11.99
N LYS A 263 0.20 -5.72 -12.39
CA LYS A 263 -1.16 -6.09 -12.81
C LYS A 263 -2.16 -5.92 -11.68
N LEU A 264 -1.84 -6.43 -10.47
CA LEU A 264 -2.68 -6.25 -9.28
C LEU A 264 -2.95 -4.76 -9.04
N SER A 265 -1.89 -3.94 -8.99
CA SER A 265 -1.96 -2.51 -8.71
C SER A 265 -2.90 -1.77 -9.66
N LEU A 266 -2.76 -2.01 -10.96
CA LEU A 266 -3.65 -1.43 -11.97
C LEU A 266 -5.11 -1.90 -11.80
N GLN A 267 -5.31 -3.20 -11.64
CA GLN A 267 -6.67 -3.76 -11.53
C GLN A 267 -7.38 -3.32 -10.26
N LEU A 268 -6.65 -3.26 -9.13
CA LEU A 268 -7.19 -2.78 -7.88
C LEU A 268 -7.65 -1.33 -7.99
N THR A 269 -6.79 -0.43 -8.50
CA THR A 269 -7.13 0.99 -8.63
C THR A 269 -8.35 1.20 -9.52
N LEU A 270 -8.41 0.53 -10.68
CA LEU A 270 -9.58 0.59 -11.58
C LEU A 270 -10.85 0.03 -10.92
N TYR A 271 -10.73 -1.05 -10.15
CA TYR A 271 -11.85 -1.62 -9.40
C TYR A 271 -12.34 -0.65 -8.34
N MET A 272 -11.43 -0.03 -7.58
CA MET A 272 -11.78 0.88 -6.49
C MET A 272 -12.46 2.15 -6.97
N ASP A 273 -12.14 2.68 -8.15
CA ASP A 273 -12.84 3.82 -8.74
C ASP A 273 -14.35 3.55 -8.86
N VAL A 274 -14.72 2.35 -9.34
CA VAL A 274 -16.13 1.95 -9.49
C VAL A 274 -16.73 1.58 -8.13
N ALA A 275 -16.03 0.75 -7.35
CA ALA A 275 -16.52 0.22 -6.09
C ALA A 275 -16.79 1.33 -5.05
N ASN A 276 -15.96 2.39 -4.99
CA ASN A 276 -16.19 3.54 -4.11
C ASN A 276 -17.45 4.32 -4.52
N ALA A 277 -17.71 4.49 -5.81
CA ALA A 277 -18.92 5.16 -6.28
C ALA A 277 -20.18 4.33 -5.98
N GLU A 278 -20.14 3.01 -6.18
CA GLU A 278 -21.23 2.10 -5.84
C GLU A 278 -21.48 2.07 -4.33
N ALA A 279 -20.42 2.01 -3.51
CA ALA A 279 -20.49 2.07 -2.06
C ALA A 279 -21.15 3.39 -1.59
N ALA A 280 -20.76 4.53 -2.17
CA ALA A 280 -21.36 5.83 -1.83
C ALA A 280 -22.87 5.88 -2.12
N ALA A 281 -23.30 5.33 -3.27
CA ALA A 281 -24.70 5.25 -3.63
C ALA A 281 -25.49 4.33 -2.66
N GLN A 282 -24.93 3.16 -2.34
CA GLN A 282 -25.56 2.21 -1.43
C GLN A 282 -25.65 2.75 0.00
N LEU A 283 -24.56 3.27 0.55
CA LEU A 283 -24.52 3.84 1.89
C LEU A 283 -25.54 4.99 2.05
N THR A 284 -25.66 5.85 1.03
CA THR A 284 -26.66 6.92 1.02
C THR A 284 -28.08 6.36 1.06
N ALA A 285 -28.35 5.28 0.31
CA ALA A 285 -29.65 4.61 0.32
C ALA A 285 -29.97 3.95 1.68
N ASP A 286 -28.96 3.48 2.38
CA ASP A 286 -29.05 2.87 3.71
C ASP A 286 -29.09 3.92 4.84
N GLY A 287 -29.01 5.21 4.52
CA GLY A 287 -29.15 6.31 5.47
C GLY A 287 -27.83 6.76 6.13
N ILE A 288 -26.70 6.28 5.67
CA ILE A 288 -25.37 6.79 6.08
C ILE A 288 -25.17 8.18 5.47
N VAL A 289 -24.68 9.11 6.26
CA VAL A 289 -24.45 10.49 5.83
C VAL A 289 -23.03 10.65 5.31
N LEU A 290 -22.91 10.96 4.01
CA LEU A 290 -21.63 11.25 3.37
C LEU A 290 -21.34 12.75 3.48
N HIS A 291 -20.16 13.10 3.97
CA HIS A 291 -19.69 14.47 4.16
C HIS A 291 -18.63 14.81 3.13
N ASP A 292 -18.93 15.79 2.26
CA ASP A 292 -17.97 16.37 1.35
C ASP A 292 -17.48 17.71 1.92
N TRP A 293 -16.20 17.77 2.31
CA TRP A 293 -15.60 18.99 2.82
C TRP A 293 -15.58 20.08 1.77
N SER A 294 -15.83 21.33 2.18
CA SER A 294 -15.75 22.47 1.28
C SER A 294 -14.36 22.60 0.65
N ALA A 295 -14.29 23.21 -0.54
CA ALA A 295 -12.99 23.47 -1.18
C ALA A 295 -12.05 24.30 -0.29
N ALA A 296 -12.60 25.21 0.53
CA ALA A 296 -11.82 26.00 1.47
C ALA A 296 -11.24 25.15 2.60
N ASP A 297 -12.04 24.22 3.14
CA ASP A 297 -11.57 23.31 4.21
C ASP A 297 -10.51 22.31 3.69
N ARG A 298 -10.69 21.79 2.47
CA ARG A 298 -9.69 20.95 1.80
C ARG A 298 -8.38 21.69 1.55
N ALA A 299 -8.45 22.96 1.11
CA ALA A 299 -7.28 23.81 0.90
C ALA A 299 -6.56 24.12 2.23
N MET A 300 -7.33 24.38 3.29
CA MET A 300 -6.78 24.57 4.64
C MET A 300 -6.06 23.31 5.12
N PHE A 301 -6.69 22.12 4.98
CA PHE A 301 -6.06 20.85 5.34
C PHE A 301 -4.75 20.63 4.58
N ARG A 302 -4.73 20.86 3.26
CA ARG A 302 -3.51 20.76 2.43
C ARG A 302 -2.41 21.70 2.91
N SER A 303 -2.75 22.92 3.30
CA SER A 303 -1.77 23.87 3.86
C SER A 303 -1.17 23.36 5.15
N MET A 304 -1.98 22.79 6.05
CA MET A 304 -1.49 22.20 7.31
C MET A 304 -0.64 20.94 7.06
N ALA A 305 -1.01 20.15 6.06
CA ALA A 305 -0.23 18.98 5.66
C ALA A 305 1.16 19.40 5.11
N GLN A 306 1.22 20.46 4.29
CA GLN A 306 2.50 21.00 3.79
C GLN A 306 3.40 21.51 4.94
N GLU A 307 2.83 22.13 5.98
CA GLU A 307 3.59 22.50 7.17
C GLU A 307 4.14 21.25 7.90
N ALA A 308 3.34 20.18 7.96
CA ALA A 308 3.78 18.92 8.55
C ALA A 308 4.88 18.24 7.71
N TRP A 309 4.79 18.28 6.35
CA TRP A 309 5.87 17.76 5.50
C TRP A 309 7.19 18.47 5.79
N ALA A 310 7.17 19.81 5.87
CA ALA A 310 8.36 20.60 6.16
C ALA A 310 8.95 20.28 7.53
N ASP A 311 8.12 20.05 8.55
CA ASP A 311 8.59 19.63 9.88
C ASP A 311 9.22 18.24 9.84
N TRP A 312 8.53 17.28 9.21
CA TRP A 312 9.02 15.91 9.10
C TRP A 312 10.28 15.79 8.25
N ALA A 313 10.46 16.62 7.23
CA ALA A 313 11.69 16.71 6.44
C ALA A 313 12.92 17.03 7.30
N THR A 314 12.76 17.70 8.46
CA THR A 314 13.88 17.98 9.37
C THR A 314 14.34 16.78 10.20
N ARG A 315 13.58 15.66 10.19
CA ARG A 315 13.77 14.52 11.09
C ARG A 315 14.80 13.51 10.59
N SER A 316 15.01 13.42 9.26
CA SER A 316 16.11 12.63 8.66
C SER A 316 16.47 13.17 7.28
N PRO A 317 17.71 12.91 6.80
CA PRO A 317 18.12 13.29 5.45
C PRO A 317 17.27 12.63 4.36
N GLU A 318 16.87 11.39 4.58
CA GLU A 318 16.04 10.62 3.62
C GLU A 318 14.62 11.20 3.57
N ALA A 319 14.04 11.62 4.70
CA ALA A 319 12.75 12.30 4.73
C ALA A 319 12.82 13.64 3.98
N ALA A 320 13.89 14.42 4.16
CA ALA A 320 14.10 15.66 3.43
C ALA A 320 14.15 15.41 1.91
N ALA A 321 14.93 14.42 1.46
CA ALA A 321 15.05 14.09 0.05
C ALA A 321 13.71 13.67 -0.58
N LEU A 322 12.92 12.84 0.12
CA LEU A 322 11.60 12.41 -0.36
C LEU A 322 10.59 13.56 -0.40
N VAL A 323 10.57 14.44 0.60
CA VAL A 323 9.71 15.63 0.57
C VAL A 323 10.07 16.53 -0.60
N ASP A 324 11.36 16.80 -0.83
CA ASP A 324 11.82 17.60 -1.96
C ASP A 324 11.40 16.97 -3.30
N SER A 325 11.57 15.65 -3.46
CA SER A 325 11.16 14.88 -4.63
C SER A 325 9.65 15.01 -4.90
N HIS A 326 8.81 14.83 -3.86
CA HIS A 326 7.36 15.00 -3.99
C HIS A 326 6.97 16.43 -4.35
N VAL A 327 7.55 17.43 -3.69
CA VAL A 327 7.26 18.85 -3.91
C VAL A 327 7.63 19.26 -5.35
N GLU A 328 8.81 18.85 -5.82
CA GLU A 328 9.23 19.10 -7.20
C GLU A 328 8.23 18.47 -8.19
N TYR A 329 7.87 17.21 -7.98
CA TYR A 329 6.95 16.51 -8.88
C TYR A 329 5.54 17.08 -8.86
N MET A 330 4.99 17.39 -7.68
CA MET A 330 3.67 18.04 -7.55
C MET A 330 3.66 19.44 -8.17
N THR A 331 4.76 20.18 -8.12
CA THR A 331 4.91 21.47 -8.80
C THR A 331 4.86 21.28 -10.33
N VAL A 332 5.54 20.27 -10.87
CA VAL A 332 5.45 19.92 -12.31
C VAL A 332 4.02 19.59 -12.73
N LEU A 333 3.27 18.89 -11.85
CA LEU A 333 1.85 18.57 -12.11
C LEU A 333 0.89 19.76 -11.88
N GLY A 334 1.36 20.89 -11.33
CA GLY A 334 0.53 22.06 -11.01
C GLY A 334 -0.41 21.86 -9.83
N LEU A 335 -0.11 20.91 -8.94
CA LEU A 335 -0.90 20.63 -7.73
C LEU A 335 -0.58 21.60 -6.59
N ILE A 336 0.65 22.08 -6.55
CA ILE A 336 1.15 23.07 -5.61
C ILE A 336 1.94 24.16 -6.34
N ASN A 337 2.14 25.33 -5.70
CA ASN A 337 2.83 26.51 -6.27
C ASN A 337 4.27 26.60 -5.77
#